data_6e03297e78568589783d9474bf20f70f
#
_entry.id   6e03297e78568589783d9474bf20f70f
#
_cell.length_a   1.000
_cell.length_b   1.000
_cell.length_c   1.000
_cell.angle_alpha   90.00
_cell.angle_beta   90.00
_cell.angle_gamma   90.00
#
_symmetry.space_group_name_H-M   'P 1'
#
loop_
_entity.id
_entity.type
_entity.pdbx_description
1 polymer ?
#
loop_
_entity_poly.entity_id
_entity_poly.type
_entity_poly.pdbx_seq_one_letter_code
_entity_poly.pdbx_strand_id
1 'polypeptide(L)'
;MKFFLIAAHIFFLTAQNAFSQNFDKGFAAYMLGNYSQAIIEWRHKASSGSATAMSNLGNMYEVGAGVEQDKVLAHQWYNLAASNGDVVARKNKQDLEENMTMSQISNALILAKKCMISGYSDCD
;
A
#
# COMPACT_ATOMS: atom_id res chain seq x y z
N MET A 1 23.56 3.02 42.32
CA MET A 1 22.50 3.95 41.86
C MET A 1 22.72 4.48 40.45
N LYS A 2 23.95 4.84 40.05
CA LYS A 2 24.18 5.36 38.67
C LYS A 2 23.89 4.35 37.55
N PHE A 3 24.03 3.05 37.78
CA PHE A 3 23.76 2.00 36.78
C PHE A 3 22.27 1.80 36.49
N PHE A 4 21.36 2.03 37.44
CA PHE A 4 19.92 1.92 37.24
C PHE A 4 19.36 2.99 36.36
N LEU A 5 19.88 4.22 36.38
CA LEU A 5 19.47 5.34 35.53
C LEU A 5 19.86 5.11 34.09
N ILE A 6 21.02 4.51 33.81
CA ILE A 6 21.50 4.21 32.45
C ILE A 6 20.64 3.13 31.83
N ALA A 7 20.28 2.07 32.55
CA ALA A 7 19.42 1.01 32.05
C ALA A 7 18.00 1.52 31.72
N ALA A 8 17.44 2.41 32.54
CA ALA A 8 16.13 3.02 32.26
C ALA A 8 16.15 3.90 30.99
N HIS A 9 17.22 4.65 30.77
CA HIS A 9 17.37 5.48 29.57
C HIS A 9 17.52 4.65 28.29
N ILE A 10 18.28 3.56 28.34
CA ILE A 10 18.45 2.66 27.17
C ILE A 10 17.13 1.98 26.81
N PHE A 11 16.35 1.54 27.80
CA PHE A 11 15.06 0.91 27.58
C PHE A 11 14.04 1.88 26.97
N PHE A 12 14.04 3.13 27.42
CA PHE A 12 13.14 4.16 26.90
C PHE A 12 13.49 4.54 25.45
N LEU A 13 14.77 4.65 25.11
CA LEU A 13 15.25 4.91 23.74
C LEU A 13 14.91 3.77 22.77
N THR A 14 15.00 2.51 23.20
CA THR A 14 14.64 1.36 22.36
C THR A 14 13.14 1.28 22.11
N ALA A 15 12.31 1.62 23.10
CA ALA A 15 10.86 1.67 22.93
C ALA A 15 10.42 2.77 21.96
N GLN A 16 11.04 3.93 21.99
CA GLN A 16 10.78 5.03 21.05
C GLN A 16 11.17 4.66 19.61
N ASN A 17 12.30 3.99 19.43
CA ASN A 17 12.74 3.55 18.12
C ASN A 17 11.81 2.49 17.53
N ALA A 18 11.32 1.54 18.33
CA ALA A 18 10.36 0.54 17.89
C ALA A 18 9.02 1.17 17.48
N PHE A 19 8.55 2.19 18.18
CA PHE A 19 7.33 2.91 17.84
C PHE A 19 7.48 3.71 16.55
N SER A 20 8.62 4.38 16.33
CA SER A 20 8.87 5.16 15.12
C SER A 20 9.04 4.31 13.86
N GLN A 21 9.50 3.06 13.99
CA GLN A 21 9.67 2.14 12.87
C GLN A 21 8.35 1.60 12.32
N ASN A 22 7.29 1.58 13.14
CA ASN A 22 5.95 1.13 12.74
C ASN A 22 5.04 2.27 12.26
N PHE A 23 5.54 3.50 12.23
CA PHE A 23 4.75 4.65 11.81
C PHE A 23 4.55 4.65 10.29
N ASP A 24 3.30 4.57 9.85
CA ASP A 24 2.93 4.65 8.44
C ASP A 24 2.70 6.10 8.02
N LYS A 25 3.67 6.67 7.33
CA LYS A 25 3.61 8.05 6.80
C LYS A 25 2.49 8.22 5.77
N GLY A 26 2.23 7.20 4.96
CA GLY A 26 1.15 7.21 3.99
C GLY A 26 -0.21 7.31 4.67
N PHE A 27 -0.44 6.51 5.70
CA PHE A 27 -1.67 6.56 6.47
C PHE A 27 -1.84 7.90 7.21
N ALA A 28 -0.78 8.44 7.79
CA ALA A 28 -0.82 9.76 8.42
C ALA A 28 -1.20 10.87 7.43
N ALA A 29 -0.63 10.87 6.23
CA ALA A 29 -0.98 11.79 5.17
C ALA A 29 -2.45 11.63 4.73
N TYR A 30 -2.90 10.38 4.59
CA TYR A 30 -4.28 10.04 4.26
C TYR A 30 -5.27 10.62 5.29
N MET A 31 -4.99 10.44 6.57
CA MET A 31 -5.84 10.95 7.67
C MET A 31 -5.92 12.48 7.70
N LEU A 32 -4.91 13.16 7.20
CA LEU A 32 -4.89 14.62 7.05
C LEU A 32 -5.53 15.10 5.73
N GLY A 33 -6.04 14.20 4.90
CA GLY A 33 -6.57 14.52 3.58
C GLY A 33 -5.52 14.83 2.52
N ASN A 34 -4.24 14.63 2.83
CA ASN A 34 -3.15 14.80 1.87
C ASN A 34 -2.96 13.51 1.06
N TYR A 35 -3.90 13.25 0.16
CA TYR A 35 -3.94 11.99 -0.60
C TYR A 35 -2.77 11.85 -1.57
N SER A 36 -2.33 12.93 -2.18
CA SER A 36 -1.16 12.89 -3.09
C SER A 36 0.10 12.44 -2.35
N GLN A 37 0.33 12.94 -1.14
CA GLN A 37 1.46 12.50 -0.33
C GLN A 37 1.30 11.05 0.14
N ALA A 38 0.09 10.64 0.52
CA ALA A 38 -0.20 9.25 0.88
C ALA A 38 0.17 8.29 -0.25
N ILE A 39 -0.19 8.61 -1.49
CA ILE A 39 0.14 7.83 -2.69
C ILE A 39 1.65 7.72 -2.88
N ILE A 40 2.40 8.81 -2.74
CA ILE A 40 3.87 8.81 -2.86
C ILE A 40 4.49 7.85 -1.84
N GLU A 41 4.07 7.93 -0.59
CA GLU A 41 4.58 7.08 0.50
C GLU A 41 4.23 5.60 0.27
N TRP A 42 2.99 5.29 -0.15
CA TRP A 42 2.58 3.92 -0.41
C TRP A 42 3.21 3.33 -1.67
N ARG A 43 3.46 4.13 -2.72
CA ARG A 43 4.24 3.68 -3.88
C ARG A 43 5.65 3.27 -3.49
N HIS A 44 6.29 4.06 -2.63
CA HIS A 44 7.61 3.72 -2.10
C HIS A 44 7.60 2.39 -1.34
N LYS A 45 6.62 2.18 -0.46
CA LYS A 45 6.46 0.91 0.26
C LYS A 45 6.07 -0.25 -0.64
N ALA A 46 5.21 -0.03 -1.62
CA ALA A 46 4.81 -1.04 -2.60
C ALA A 46 6.02 -1.53 -3.42
N SER A 47 6.95 -0.63 -3.77
CA SER A 47 8.19 -1.00 -4.46
C SER A 47 9.08 -1.94 -3.63
N SER A 48 8.90 -1.99 -2.33
CA SER A 48 9.56 -2.93 -1.41
C SER A 48 8.71 -4.18 -1.13
N GLY A 49 7.59 -4.36 -1.80
CA GLY A 49 6.72 -5.54 -1.69
C GLY A 49 5.65 -5.46 -0.59
N SER A 50 5.36 -4.28 -0.05
CA SER A 50 4.32 -4.11 0.98
C SER A 50 2.92 -4.37 0.41
N ALA A 51 2.29 -5.47 0.78
CA ALA A 51 0.93 -5.81 0.39
C ALA A 51 -0.09 -4.78 0.90
N THR A 52 0.07 -4.28 2.11
CA THR A 52 -0.80 -3.24 2.67
C THR A 52 -0.73 -1.94 1.86
N ALA A 53 0.46 -1.50 1.47
CA ALA A 53 0.63 -0.32 0.62
C ALA A 53 -0.02 -0.52 -0.76
N MET A 54 0.13 -1.70 -1.36
CA MET A 54 -0.53 -2.05 -2.63
C MET A 54 -2.05 -2.01 -2.51
N SER A 55 -2.61 -2.55 -1.43
CA SER A 55 -4.05 -2.51 -1.16
C SER A 55 -4.56 -1.08 -1.00
N ASN A 56 -3.82 -0.23 -0.30
CA ASN A 56 -4.15 1.18 -0.15
C ASN A 56 -4.13 1.91 -1.50
N LEU A 57 -3.14 1.66 -2.34
CA LEU A 57 -3.09 2.21 -3.71
C LEU A 57 -4.30 1.76 -4.53
N GLY A 58 -4.68 0.50 -4.45
CA GLY A 58 -5.90 -0.01 -5.09
C GLY A 58 -7.14 0.78 -4.67
N ASN A 59 -7.29 1.04 -3.38
CA ASN A 59 -8.40 1.86 -2.88
C ASN A 59 -8.38 3.30 -3.40
N MET A 60 -7.21 3.94 -3.47
CA MET A 60 -7.09 5.31 -3.98
C MET A 60 -7.55 5.41 -5.45
N TYR A 61 -7.17 4.45 -6.28
CA TYR A 61 -7.63 4.39 -7.67
C TYR A 61 -9.11 4.03 -7.79
N GLU A 62 -9.63 3.16 -6.94
CA GLU A 62 -11.03 2.78 -6.95
C GLU A 62 -11.96 3.97 -6.64
N VAL A 63 -11.60 4.79 -5.65
CA VAL A 63 -12.41 5.94 -5.22
C VAL A 63 -12.03 7.25 -5.89
N GLY A 64 -10.86 7.33 -6.53
CA GLY A 64 -10.36 8.56 -7.14
C GLY A 64 -9.86 9.59 -6.12
N ALA A 65 -9.14 9.15 -5.11
CA ALA A 65 -8.57 10.03 -4.09
C ALA A 65 -7.08 10.30 -4.37
N GLY A 66 -6.72 11.55 -4.65
CA GLY A 66 -5.37 11.96 -5.00
C GLY A 66 -4.87 11.52 -6.38
N VAL A 67 -5.67 10.73 -7.08
CA VAL A 67 -5.50 10.27 -8.46
C VAL A 67 -6.85 10.24 -9.15
N GLU A 68 -6.88 10.24 -10.47
CA GLU A 68 -8.09 9.97 -11.24
C GLU A 68 -8.58 8.53 -10.98
N GLN A 69 -9.89 8.37 -10.81
CA GLN A 69 -10.50 7.05 -10.63
C GLN A 69 -10.20 6.15 -11.83
N ASP A 70 -9.68 4.95 -11.56
CA ASP A 70 -9.34 3.97 -12.57
C ASP A 70 -9.53 2.55 -12.04
N LYS A 71 -10.57 1.87 -12.53
CA LYS A 71 -10.89 0.50 -12.09
C LYS A 71 -9.83 -0.51 -12.52
N VAL A 72 -9.19 -0.30 -13.65
CA VAL A 72 -8.15 -1.20 -14.17
C VAL A 72 -6.91 -1.11 -13.27
N LEU A 73 -6.47 0.09 -12.94
CA LEU A 73 -5.35 0.30 -12.01
C LEU A 73 -5.69 -0.15 -10.58
N ALA A 74 -6.92 0.11 -10.11
CA ALA A 74 -7.38 -0.39 -8.82
C ALA A 74 -7.31 -1.93 -8.75
N HIS A 75 -7.81 -2.62 -9.75
CA HIS A 75 -7.76 -4.07 -9.85
C HIS A 75 -6.32 -4.59 -9.87
N GLN A 76 -5.44 -3.95 -10.65
CA GLN A 76 -4.02 -4.27 -10.70
C GLN A 76 -3.38 -4.25 -9.32
N TRP A 77 -3.57 -3.16 -8.57
CA TRP A 77 -3.00 -3.01 -7.25
C TRP A 77 -3.58 -3.99 -6.22
N TYR A 78 -4.88 -4.24 -6.26
CA TYR A 78 -5.51 -5.26 -5.43
C TYR A 78 -5.00 -6.67 -5.76
N ASN A 79 -4.82 -6.96 -7.05
CA ASN A 79 -4.28 -8.25 -7.47
C ASN A 79 -2.84 -8.48 -6.98
N LEU A 80 -2.00 -7.46 -7.06
CA LEU A 80 -0.64 -7.51 -6.52
C LEU A 80 -0.64 -7.67 -4.99
N ALA A 81 -1.48 -6.94 -4.29
CA ALA A 81 -1.63 -7.04 -2.83
C ALA A 81 -2.10 -8.45 -2.43
N ALA A 82 -3.10 -9.00 -3.11
CA ALA A 82 -3.62 -10.34 -2.87
C ALA A 82 -2.55 -11.41 -3.13
N SER A 83 -1.74 -11.26 -4.18
CA SER A 83 -0.62 -12.15 -4.49
C SER A 83 0.48 -12.10 -3.42
N ASN A 84 0.56 -11.01 -2.67
CA ASN A 84 1.47 -10.84 -1.53
C ASN A 84 0.81 -11.12 -0.18
N GLY A 85 -0.37 -11.76 -0.17
CA GLY A 85 -1.01 -12.30 1.02
C GLY A 85 -2.10 -11.42 1.65
N ASP A 86 -2.50 -10.29 1.04
CA ASP A 86 -3.56 -9.43 1.56
C ASP A 86 -4.94 -10.02 1.21
N VAL A 87 -5.64 -10.54 2.22
CA VAL A 87 -6.97 -11.17 2.04
C VAL A 87 -8.07 -10.14 1.82
N VAL A 88 -7.93 -8.94 2.36
CA VAL A 88 -8.88 -7.83 2.16
C VAL A 88 -8.80 -7.35 0.71
N ALA A 89 -7.60 -7.19 0.17
CA ALA A 89 -7.40 -6.84 -1.23
C ALA A 89 -7.99 -7.88 -2.19
N ARG A 90 -7.89 -9.17 -1.85
CA ARG A 90 -8.52 -10.24 -2.64
C ARG A 90 -10.03 -10.04 -2.72
N LYS A 91 -10.67 -9.75 -1.59
CA LYS A 91 -12.11 -9.49 -1.57
C LYS A 91 -12.45 -8.23 -2.35
N ASN A 92 -11.73 -7.15 -2.14
CA ASN A 92 -11.96 -5.88 -2.86
C ASN A 92 -11.81 -6.06 -4.38
N LYS A 93 -10.83 -6.85 -4.82
CA LYS A 93 -10.66 -7.20 -6.23
C LYS A 93 -11.89 -7.92 -6.78
N GLN A 94 -12.40 -8.92 -6.07
CA GLN A 94 -13.58 -9.67 -6.48
C GLN A 94 -14.83 -8.78 -6.56
N ASP A 95 -15.04 -7.93 -5.57
CA ASP A 95 -16.16 -6.98 -5.54
C ASP A 95 -16.07 -5.98 -6.71
N LEU A 96 -14.86 -5.50 -7.02
CA LEU A 96 -14.63 -4.60 -8.14
C LEU A 96 -14.91 -5.25 -9.50
N GLU A 97 -14.58 -6.52 -9.65
CA GLU A 97 -14.82 -7.30 -10.89
C GLU A 97 -16.29 -7.35 -11.29
N GLU A 98 -17.22 -7.25 -10.33
CA GLU A 98 -18.67 -7.22 -10.60
C GLU A 98 -19.08 -6.03 -11.47
N ASN A 99 -18.28 -4.96 -11.46
CA ASN A 99 -18.50 -3.73 -12.23
C ASN A 99 -17.45 -3.51 -13.33
N MET A 100 -16.75 -4.56 -13.73
CA MET A 100 -15.72 -4.51 -14.78
C MET A 100 -16.07 -5.42 -15.95
N THR A 101 -15.67 -5.01 -17.14
CA THR A 101 -15.74 -5.88 -18.33
C THR A 101 -14.62 -6.92 -18.30
N MET A 102 -14.79 -8.01 -19.05
CA MET A 102 -13.73 -9.03 -19.21
C MET A 102 -12.45 -8.42 -19.81
N SER A 103 -12.59 -7.45 -20.73
CA SER A 103 -11.46 -6.74 -21.31
C SER A 103 -10.70 -5.91 -20.27
N GLN A 104 -11.42 -5.21 -19.38
CA GLN A 104 -10.81 -4.45 -18.30
C GLN A 104 -10.06 -5.37 -17.31
N ILE A 105 -10.65 -6.49 -16.93
CA ILE A 105 -10.00 -7.48 -16.06
C ILE A 105 -8.74 -8.04 -16.71
N SER A 106 -8.81 -8.41 -17.99
CA SER A 106 -7.66 -8.90 -18.76
C SER A 106 -6.53 -7.87 -18.80
N ASN A 107 -6.85 -6.61 -19.08
CA ASN A 107 -5.86 -5.53 -19.07
C ASN A 107 -5.21 -5.34 -17.68
N ALA A 108 -6.01 -5.40 -16.62
CA ALA A 108 -5.49 -5.28 -15.26
C ALA A 108 -4.52 -6.41 -14.91
N LEU A 109 -4.80 -7.64 -15.34
CA LEU A 109 -3.91 -8.78 -15.13
C LEU A 109 -2.59 -8.64 -15.91
N ILE A 110 -2.64 -8.12 -17.14
CA ILE A 110 -1.44 -7.85 -17.94
C ILE A 110 -0.57 -6.78 -17.27
N LEU A 111 -1.17 -5.70 -16.79
CA LEU A 111 -0.48 -4.63 -16.08
C LEU A 111 0.12 -5.12 -14.76
N ALA A 112 -0.61 -5.94 -14.00
CA ALA A 112 -0.09 -6.54 -12.77
C ALA A 112 1.13 -7.42 -13.04
N LYS A 113 1.13 -8.22 -14.10
CA LYS A 113 2.27 -9.04 -14.48
C LYS A 113 3.47 -8.18 -14.88
N LYS A 114 3.26 -7.12 -15.66
CA LYS A 114 4.30 -6.16 -16.04
C LYS A 114 4.91 -5.50 -14.80
N CYS A 115 4.08 -5.02 -13.90
CA CYS A 115 4.50 -4.43 -12.63
C CYS A 115 5.36 -5.40 -11.81
N MET A 116 4.93 -6.64 -11.66
CA MET A 116 5.65 -7.65 -10.90
C MET A 116 7.01 -7.99 -11.52
N ILE A 117 7.06 -8.15 -12.85
CA ILE A 117 8.32 -8.43 -13.58
C ILE A 117 9.32 -7.27 -13.44
N SER A 118 8.84 -6.03 -13.37
CA SER A 118 9.69 -4.84 -13.17
C SER A 118 10.19 -4.67 -11.74
N GLY A 119 9.84 -5.57 -10.82
CA GLY A 119 10.11 -5.40 -9.39
C GLY A 119 9.33 -4.25 -8.76
N TYR A 120 8.09 -4.05 -9.20
CA TYR A 120 7.15 -3.01 -8.75
C TYR A 120 7.59 -1.58 -9.08
N SER A 121 8.41 -1.38 -10.11
CA SER A 121 8.88 -0.06 -10.55
C SER A 121 8.09 0.53 -11.71
N ASP A 122 7.40 -0.30 -12.51
CA ASP A 122 6.60 0.07 -13.67
C ASP A 122 5.18 -0.47 -13.52
N CYS A 123 4.38 0.22 -12.73
CA CYS A 123 3.08 -0.26 -12.29
C CYS A 123 1.90 0.62 -12.72
N ASP A 124 2.14 1.75 -13.37
CA ASP A 124 1.07 2.68 -13.83
C ASP A 124 1.14 2.91 -15.32
#